data_c6f2a46d0ee44fc8ccab8fcce6512042
#
_entry.id   c6f2a46d0ee44fc8ccab8fcce6512042
#
_cell.length_a   1.000
_cell.length_b   1.000
_cell.length_c   1.000
_cell.angle_alpha   90.00
_cell.angle_beta   90.00
_cell.angle_gamma   90.00
#
_symmetry.space_group_name_H-M   'P 1'
#
loop_
_entity.id
_entity.type
_entity.pdbx_description
1 polymer ?
#
loop_
_entity_poly.entity_id
_entity_poly.type
_entity_poly.pdbx_seq_one_letter_code
_entity_poly.pdbx_strand_id
1 'polypeptide(L)'
;MIRISITSVFVEDQAKALAFYTEKLGFTVKNDVPVGEARWLTVVSPAAPDGVELLLEPDGHPAARPFKEALVGDGIPFTQFAVDDVYAEVERLKGLGVQFT
;
A
#
# COMPACT_ATOMS: atom_id res chain seq x y z
N MET A 1 -23.58 -7.89 -9.75
CA MET A 1 -22.23 -8.04 -10.33
C MET A 1 -21.18 -8.01 -9.22
N ILE A 2 -20.18 -8.89 -9.29
CA ILE A 2 -19.12 -8.96 -8.28
C ILE A 2 -17.99 -7.99 -8.67
N ARG A 3 -17.44 -7.28 -7.69
CA ARG A 3 -16.28 -6.41 -7.88
C ARG A 3 -15.32 -6.59 -6.71
N ILE A 4 -14.05 -6.28 -6.94
CA ILE A 4 -13.05 -6.26 -5.87
C ILE A 4 -13.32 -5.03 -5.00
N SER A 5 -13.55 -5.23 -3.71
CA SER A 5 -13.78 -4.11 -2.79
C SER A 5 -12.54 -3.77 -1.96
N ILE A 6 -11.81 -4.79 -1.51
CA ILE A 6 -10.59 -4.62 -0.70
C ILE A 6 -9.54 -5.61 -1.18
N THR A 7 -8.30 -5.16 -1.25
CA THR A 7 -7.13 -6.01 -1.44
C THR A 7 -6.09 -5.62 -0.39
N SER A 8 -5.11 -6.47 -0.12
CA SER A 8 -4.18 -6.27 0.98
C SER A 8 -2.73 -6.25 0.52
N VAL A 9 -1.90 -5.49 1.22
CA VAL A 9 -0.44 -5.63 1.19
C VAL A 9 0.05 -5.80 2.61
N PHE A 10 1.11 -6.59 2.79
CA PHE A 10 1.73 -6.76 4.11
C PHE A 10 2.74 -5.65 4.35
N VAL A 11 2.67 -5.03 5.52
CA VAL A 11 3.57 -3.95 5.94
C VAL A 11 4.17 -4.27 7.30
N GLU A 12 5.42 -3.84 7.51
CA GLU A 12 6.10 -4.05 8.79
C GLU A 12 5.54 -3.13 9.87
N ASP A 13 5.27 -1.89 9.52
CA ASP A 13 4.84 -0.84 10.44
C ASP A 13 3.69 -0.07 9.77
N GLN A 14 2.50 -0.22 10.33
CA GLN A 14 1.30 0.40 9.76
C GLN A 14 1.37 1.93 9.74
N ALA A 15 1.93 2.55 10.78
CA ALA A 15 2.05 4.00 10.83
C ALA A 15 3.02 4.54 9.76
N LYS A 16 4.15 3.88 9.57
CA LYS A 16 5.11 4.24 8.53
C LYS A 16 4.53 4.02 7.14
N ALA A 17 3.83 2.89 6.95
CA ALA A 17 3.16 2.59 5.69
C ALA A 17 2.10 3.64 5.37
N LEU A 18 1.29 4.03 6.35
CA LEU A 18 0.28 5.06 6.16
C LEU A 18 0.91 6.38 5.71
N ALA A 19 1.99 6.81 6.37
CA ALA A 19 2.71 8.02 5.97
C ALA A 19 3.22 7.93 4.53
N PHE A 20 3.79 6.79 4.15
CA PHE A 20 4.28 6.57 2.79
C PHE A 20 3.15 6.65 1.76
N TYR A 21 2.05 5.91 1.98
CA TYR A 21 0.95 5.85 1.03
C TYR A 21 0.22 7.19 0.91
N THR A 22 0.09 7.94 1.99
CA THR A 22 -0.60 9.24 1.96
C THR A 22 0.31 10.38 1.52
N GLU A 23 1.48 10.51 2.11
CA GLU A 23 2.38 11.64 1.87
C GLU A 23 3.17 11.52 0.56
N LYS A 24 3.58 10.30 0.19
CA LYS A 24 4.36 10.07 -1.03
C LYS A 24 3.47 9.69 -2.21
N LEU A 25 2.60 8.71 -2.05
CA LEU A 25 1.78 8.20 -3.17
C LEU A 25 0.48 8.98 -3.36
N GLY A 26 0.06 9.77 -2.38
CA GLY A 26 -1.12 10.63 -2.52
C GLY A 26 -2.47 9.94 -2.27
N PHE A 27 -2.46 8.76 -1.65
CA PHE A 27 -3.71 8.09 -1.24
C PHE A 27 -4.34 8.82 -0.05
N THR A 28 -5.63 8.58 0.16
CA THR A 28 -6.37 9.09 1.32
C THR A 28 -6.83 7.93 2.21
N VAL A 29 -6.92 8.17 3.51
CA VAL A 29 -7.41 7.18 4.47
C VAL A 29 -8.90 6.96 4.25
N LYS A 30 -9.31 5.70 4.13
CA LYS A 30 -10.73 5.33 4.09
C LYS A 30 -11.19 4.86 5.46
N ASN A 31 -10.46 3.94 6.08
CA ASN A 31 -10.75 3.42 7.41
C ASN A 31 -9.48 3.38 8.25
N ASP A 32 -9.61 3.72 9.52
CA ASP A 32 -8.55 3.62 10.52
C ASP A 32 -9.20 3.32 11.86
N VAL A 33 -9.35 2.03 12.17
CA VAL A 33 -10.07 1.56 13.34
C VAL A 33 -9.15 0.64 14.15
N PRO A 34 -8.98 0.90 15.46
CA PRO A 34 -8.19 0.00 16.30
C PRO A 34 -8.81 -1.39 16.37
N VAL A 35 -7.97 -2.43 16.21
CA VAL A 35 -8.38 -3.82 16.34
C VAL A 35 -7.27 -4.53 17.13
N GLY A 36 -7.49 -4.68 18.45
CA GLY A 36 -6.46 -5.21 19.32
C GLY A 36 -5.22 -4.31 19.33
N GLU A 37 -4.05 -4.89 19.06
CA GLU A 37 -2.78 -4.15 18.96
C GLU A 37 -2.53 -3.61 17.56
N ALA A 38 -3.38 -3.96 16.61
CA ALA A 38 -3.27 -3.52 15.21
C ALA A 38 -4.37 -2.50 14.87
N ARG A 39 -4.37 -2.09 13.61
CA ARG A 39 -5.36 -1.16 13.06
C ARG A 39 -5.99 -1.78 11.82
N TRP A 40 -7.31 -1.67 11.69
CA TRP A 40 -7.99 -1.88 10.41
C TRP A 40 -7.77 -0.61 9.61
N LEU A 41 -6.79 -0.65 8.72
CA LEU A 41 -6.27 0.54 8.07
C LEU A 41 -6.34 0.37 6.57
N THR A 42 -7.21 1.16 5.92
CA THR A 42 -7.34 1.12 4.46
C THR A 42 -7.14 2.51 3.87
N VAL A 43 -6.60 2.53 2.66
CA VAL A 43 -6.42 3.74 1.86
C VAL A 43 -7.08 3.57 0.50
N VAL A 44 -7.48 4.67 -0.10
CA VAL A 44 -8.08 4.72 -1.44
C VAL A 44 -7.43 5.82 -2.26
N SER A 45 -7.51 5.69 -3.58
CA SER A 45 -7.15 6.79 -4.46
C SER A 45 -8.17 7.92 -4.31
N PRO A 46 -7.74 9.19 -4.21
CA PRO A 46 -8.67 10.32 -4.20
C PRO A 46 -9.46 10.44 -5.49
N ALA A 47 -8.98 9.86 -6.59
CA ALA A 47 -9.70 9.80 -7.86
C ALA A 47 -10.84 8.78 -7.84
N ALA A 48 -10.82 7.82 -6.88
CA ALA A 48 -11.83 6.79 -6.76
C ALA A 48 -12.12 6.51 -5.27
N PRO A 49 -12.72 7.46 -4.55
CA PRO A 49 -12.92 7.33 -3.09
C PRO A 49 -13.84 6.16 -2.71
N ASP A 50 -14.72 5.73 -3.61
CA ASP A 50 -15.58 4.57 -3.41
C ASP A 50 -15.10 3.33 -4.19
N GLY A 51 -13.87 3.39 -4.69
CA GLY A 51 -13.23 2.29 -5.40
C GLY A 51 -12.61 1.26 -4.48
N VAL A 52 -11.65 0.52 -5.04
CA VAL A 52 -10.94 -0.52 -4.29
C VAL A 52 -10.14 0.07 -3.14
N GLU A 53 -10.33 -0.47 -1.94
CA GLU A 53 -9.53 -0.12 -0.77
C GLU A 53 -8.28 -0.99 -0.71
N LEU A 54 -7.15 -0.40 -0.37
CA LEU A 54 -5.92 -1.13 -0.09
C LEU A 54 -5.78 -1.24 1.43
N LEU A 55 -5.84 -2.47 1.94
CA LEU A 55 -5.65 -2.76 3.36
C LEU A 55 -4.15 -2.88 3.65
N LEU A 56 -3.67 -2.05 4.57
CA LEU A 56 -2.28 -2.11 5.04
C LEU A 56 -2.21 -3.12 6.20
N GLU A 57 -1.97 -4.38 5.84
CA GLU A 57 -2.03 -5.52 6.76
C GLU A 57 -0.71 -5.67 7.51
N PRO A 58 -0.71 -5.78 8.85
CA PRO A 58 0.54 -6.07 9.57
C PRO A 58 1.09 -7.45 9.20
N ASP A 59 2.41 -7.56 9.10
CA ASP A 59 3.09 -8.81 8.72
C ASP A 59 3.46 -9.69 9.90
N GLY A 60 2.74 -9.56 11.02
CA GLY A 60 3.02 -10.30 12.25
C GLY A 60 2.73 -11.79 12.21
N HIS A 61 1.95 -12.27 11.24
CA HIS A 61 1.72 -13.70 11.07
C HIS A 61 3.04 -14.40 10.69
N PRO A 62 3.35 -15.57 11.29
CA PRO A 62 4.64 -16.25 11.03
C PRO A 62 4.91 -16.58 9.55
N ALA A 63 3.87 -16.74 8.73
CA ALA A 63 4.03 -17.02 7.29
C ALA A 63 4.19 -15.76 6.45
N ALA A 64 3.79 -14.58 6.95
CA ALA A 64 3.73 -13.35 6.14
C ALA A 64 5.10 -12.81 5.78
N ARG A 65 5.98 -12.66 6.77
CA ARG A 65 7.32 -12.08 6.55
C ARG A 65 8.20 -12.94 5.66
N PRO A 66 8.32 -14.28 5.88
CA PRO A 66 9.08 -15.13 4.95
C PRO A 66 8.51 -15.13 3.54
N PHE A 67 7.19 -15.12 3.38
CA PHE A 67 6.52 -15.06 2.08
C PHE A 67 6.88 -13.76 1.35
N LYS A 68 6.76 -12.63 2.03
CA LYS A 68 7.09 -11.32 1.49
C LYS A 68 8.55 -11.22 1.06
N GLU A 69 9.47 -11.66 1.93
CA GLU A 69 10.91 -11.64 1.64
C GLU A 69 11.27 -12.51 0.44
N ALA A 70 10.66 -13.68 0.33
CA ALA A 70 10.91 -14.59 -0.80
C ALA A 70 10.46 -13.96 -2.12
N LEU A 71 9.28 -13.36 -2.17
CA LEU A 71 8.78 -12.72 -3.38
C LEU A 71 9.61 -11.48 -3.76
N VAL A 72 9.97 -10.66 -2.80
CA VAL A 72 10.81 -9.48 -3.03
C VAL A 72 12.19 -9.92 -3.54
N GLY A 73 12.77 -10.97 -2.94
CA GLY A 73 14.05 -11.52 -3.38
C GLY A 73 14.04 -12.02 -4.81
N ASP A 74 12.90 -12.54 -5.26
CA ASP A 74 12.73 -13.05 -6.64
C ASP A 74 12.20 -11.96 -7.60
N GLY A 75 12.04 -10.72 -7.15
CA GLY A 75 11.59 -9.63 -7.99
C GLY A 75 10.10 -9.71 -8.38
N ILE A 76 9.29 -10.40 -7.58
CA ILE A 76 7.86 -10.58 -7.86
C ILE A 76 7.06 -9.47 -7.17
N PRO A 77 6.33 -8.61 -7.93
CA PRO A 77 5.53 -7.55 -7.34
C PRO A 77 4.23 -8.08 -6.72
N PHE A 78 3.79 -7.43 -5.64
CA PHE A 78 2.50 -7.72 -4.99
C PHE A 78 1.36 -6.93 -5.61
N THR A 79 1.62 -5.66 -5.93
CA THR A 79 0.60 -4.69 -6.32
C THR A 79 1.15 -3.80 -7.40
N GLN A 80 0.29 -3.41 -8.34
CA GLN A 80 0.60 -2.45 -9.38
C GLN A 80 -0.27 -1.21 -9.21
N PHE A 81 0.32 -0.05 -9.44
CA PHE A 81 -0.40 1.21 -9.45
C PHE A 81 -0.39 1.79 -10.86
N ALA A 82 -1.56 2.19 -11.34
CA ALA A 82 -1.68 2.87 -12.62
C ALA A 82 -1.51 4.37 -12.44
N VAL A 83 -0.77 4.99 -13.33
CA VAL A 83 -0.55 6.43 -13.37
C VAL A 83 -0.74 6.93 -14.80
N ASP A 84 -1.00 8.23 -14.96
CA ASP A 84 -1.23 8.82 -16.29
C ASP A 84 0.07 8.96 -17.08
N ASP A 85 1.17 9.32 -16.40
CA ASP A 85 2.50 9.51 -16.99
C ASP A 85 3.54 8.94 -16.04
N VAL A 86 4.07 7.77 -16.40
CA VAL A 86 5.01 7.05 -15.53
C VAL A 86 6.33 7.82 -15.34
N TYR A 87 6.80 8.52 -16.36
CA TYR A 87 8.05 9.27 -16.26
C TYR A 87 7.91 10.46 -15.32
N ALA A 88 6.83 11.21 -15.45
CA ALA A 88 6.54 12.34 -14.56
C ALA A 88 6.36 11.87 -13.11
N GLU A 89 5.66 10.75 -12.91
CA GLU A 89 5.41 10.20 -11.58
C GLU A 89 6.71 9.71 -10.91
N VAL A 90 7.58 9.05 -11.65
CA VAL A 90 8.89 8.62 -11.13
C VAL A 90 9.71 9.82 -10.69
N GLU A 91 9.75 10.89 -11.48
CA GLU A 91 10.48 12.11 -11.13
C GLU A 91 9.90 12.77 -9.88
N ARG A 92 8.57 12.85 -9.78
CA ARG A 92 7.90 13.40 -8.60
C ARG A 92 8.24 12.62 -7.34
N LEU A 93 8.17 11.29 -7.41
CA LEU A 93 8.46 10.42 -6.27
C LEU A 93 9.92 10.46 -5.86
N LYS A 94 10.85 10.52 -6.82
CA LYS A 94 12.27 10.71 -6.53
C LYS A 94 12.53 12.02 -5.79
N GLY A 95 11.84 13.09 -6.20
CA GLY A 95 11.91 14.38 -5.51
C GLY A 95 11.42 14.33 -4.07
N LEU A 96 10.52 13.40 -3.76
CA LEU A 96 10.02 13.15 -2.41
C LEU A 96 10.87 12.13 -1.62
N GLY A 97 11.98 11.67 -2.18
CA GLY A 97 12.90 10.76 -1.52
C GLY A 97 12.57 9.27 -1.68
N VAL A 98 11.63 8.93 -2.56
CA VAL A 98 11.30 7.52 -2.82
C VAL A 98 12.41 6.87 -3.64
N GLN A 99 12.86 5.69 -3.18
CA GLN A 99 13.89 4.91 -3.86
C GLN A 99 13.24 3.88 -4.77
N PHE A 100 13.77 3.75 -5.98
CA PHE A 100 13.34 2.75 -6.96
C PHE A 100 14.41 1.68 -7.14
N THR A 101 13.97 0.46 -7.35
CA THR A 101 14.85 -0.68 -7.62
C THR A 101 14.71 -1.17 -9.05
#